data_b668f05b74e38f332eb3bb5c58319941
#
_entry.id   b668f05b74e38f332eb3bb5c58319941
#
_cell.length_a   1.000
_cell.length_b   1.000
_cell.length_c   1.000
_cell.angle_alpha   90.00
_cell.angle_beta   90.00
_cell.angle_gamma   90.00
#
_symmetry.space_group_name_H-M   'P 1'
#
loop_
_entity.id
_entity.type
_entity.pdbx_description
1 polymer ?
#
loop_
_entity_poly.entity_id
_entity_poly.type
_entity_poly.pdbx_seq_one_letter_code
_entity_poly.pdbx_strand_id
1 'polypeptide(L)'
;MSNRRFPFSGSGSGERLKFYPNMKAIIAEKPSVGIDIARVVGATDKKDGYCTGNGYMVTWALGHLVSLAMPGAYGYTKTSAEDLPMLPDPFRLVSRQVRTDKGMVTDIAAAKQLKIIDSVFDRCDSIIVATDCAREGELIFRWIYSYLGYTKPFQRLWISSLTDEAIREGLANLRDGSDYDSLYAAADCRAKADWLVGMNASRA
;
A
#
# COMPACT_ATOMS: atom_id res chain seq x y z
N MET A 1 24.06 0.83 -2.11
CA MET A 1 23.70 1.86 -1.11
C MET A 1 22.72 2.81 -1.79
N SER A 2 21.42 2.56 -1.63
CA SER A 2 20.35 3.32 -2.30
C SER A 2 19.84 4.40 -1.37
N ASN A 3 20.04 5.66 -1.76
CA ASN A 3 19.60 6.85 -1.05
C ASN A 3 18.11 7.07 -1.31
N ARG A 4 17.25 6.55 -0.41
CA ARG A 4 15.80 6.78 -0.47
C ARG A 4 15.51 8.21 -0.05
N ARG A 5 15.22 9.07 -1.01
CA ARG A 5 14.72 10.42 -0.75
C ARG A 5 13.22 10.44 -1.03
N PHE A 6 12.42 10.48 0.04
CA PHE A 6 11.03 10.90 -0.06
C PHE A 6 10.94 12.39 -0.36
N PRO A 7 9.96 12.84 -1.16
CA PRO A 7 9.72 14.27 -1.38
C PRO A 7 8.94 14.93 -0.22
N PHE A 8 9.30 14.62 1.02
CA PHE A 8 8.74 15.27 2.20
C PHE A 8 9.88 15.86 3.03
N SER A 9 10.17 17.14 2.82
CA SER A 9 10.97 17.94 3.73
C SER A 9 10.15 18.29 4.97
N GLY A 10 10.26 17.46 5.98
CA GLY A 10 9.80 17.75 7.34
C GLY A 10 10.98 17.50 8.27
N SER A 11 11.54 18.56 8.84
CA SER A 11 12.57 18.52 9.87
C SER A 11 12.00 17.91 11.15
N GLY A 12 12.15 16.60 11.29
CA GLY A 12 11.88 15.86 12.52
C GLY A 12 13.18 15.24 13.00
N SER A 13 13.53 15.52 14.26
CA SER A 13 14.68 15.01 15.00
C SER A 13 14.89 13.51 14.74
N GLY A 14 16.11 13.18 14.27
CA GLY A 14 16.48 11.82 13.88
C GLY A 14 16.61 10.85 15.05
N GLU A 15 15.50 10.37 15.57
CA GLU A 15 15.49 9.10 16.29
C GLU A 15 15.71 7.98 15.28
N ARG A 16 16.87 7.31 15.33
CA ARG A 16 17.08 6.06 14.61
C ARG A 16 15.98 5.10 15.04
N LEU A 17 15.10 4.72 14.10
CA LEU A 17 14.10 3.70 14.35
C LEU A 17 14.81 2.44 14.85
N LYS A 18 14.40 1.95 16.03
CA LYS A 18 14.96 0.73 16.59
C LYS A 18 14.57 -0.44 15.70
N PHE A 19 15.56 -1.05 15.07
CA PHE A 19 15.40 -2.34 14.37
C PHE A 19 15.18 -3.43 15.43
N TYR A 20 14.16 -4.26 15.25
CA TYR A 20 13.87 -5.39 16.13
C TYR A 20 14.14 -6.69 15.36
N PRO A 21 15.25 -7.40 15.62
CA PRO A 21 15.56 -8.64 14.95
C PRO A 21 14.47 -9.70 15.20
N ASN A 22 14.14 -10.47 14.16
CA ASN A 22 13.10 -11.50 14.14
C ASN A 22 11.64 -10.99 14.21
N MET A 23 11.39 -9.70 13.94
CA MET A 23 10.04 -9.17 13.83
C MET A 23 9.49 -9.36 12.41
N LYS A 24 8.22 -9.76 12.32
CA LYS A 24 7.49 -9.92 11.06
C LYS A 24 6.41 -8.84 10.95
N ALA A 25 6.41 -8.10 9.85
CA ALA A 25 5.32 -7.19 9.53
C ALA A 25 4.17 -7.98 8.89
N ILE A 26 2.94 -7.69 9.28
CA ILE A 26 1.73 -8.15 8.58
C ILE A 26 0.97 -6.90 8.13
N ILE A 27 0.56 -6.85 6.87
CA ILE A 27 -0.30 -5.79 6.35
C ILE A 27 -1.64 -6.35 5.90
N ALA A 28 -2.72 -5.89 6.53
CA ALA A 28 -4.09 -6.19 6.14
C ALA A 28 -4.68 -5.08 5.24
N GLU A 29 -5.82 -5.34 4.60
CA GLU A 29 -6.49 -4.33 3.76
C GLU A 29 -7.27 -3.31 4.59
N LYS A 30 -7.85 -3.74 5.73
CA LYS A 30 -8.73 -2.94 6.58
C LYS A 30 -8.34 -3.08 8.05
N PRO A 31 -8.64 -2.06 8.89
CA PRO A 31 -8.33 -2.10 10.32
C PRO A 31 -8.94 -3.30 11.05
N SER A 32 -10.19 -3.66 10.75
CA SER A 32 -10.87 -4.80 11.39
C SER A 32 -10.13 -6.11 11.14
N VAL A 33 -9.74 -6.38 9.90
CA VAL A 33 -8.98 -7.57 9.52
C VAL A 33 -7.60 -7.59 10.19
N GLY A 34 -6.92 -6.43 10.22
CA GLY A 34 -5.64 -6.30 10.91
C GLY A 34 -5.75 -6.59 12.41
N ILE A 35 -6.80 -6.13 13.06
CA ILE A 35 -7.05 -6.37 14.50
C ILE A 35 -7.34 -7.85 14.76
N ASP A 36 -8.14 -8.52 13.90
CA ASP A 36 -8.41 -9.94 14.03
C ASP A 36 -7.14 -10.78 13.88
N ILE A 37 -6.34 -10.49 12.88
CA ILE A 37 -5.03 -11.16 12.69
C ILE A 37 -4.11 -10.88 13.89
N ALA A 38 -4.03 -9.63 14.36
CA ALA A 38 -3.20 -9.25 15.50
C ALA A 38 -3.58 -10.04 16.77
N ARG A 39 -4.87 -10.21 17.03
CA ARG A 39 -5.39 -11.04 18.12
C ARG A 39 -4.92 -12.49 17.99
N VAL A 40 -5.04 -13.08 16.81
CA VAL A 40 -4.68 -14.49 16.57
C VAL A 40 -3.19 -14.74 16.72
N VAL A 41 -2.33 -13.81 16.27
CA VAL A 41 -0.87 -13.94 16.41
C VAL A 41 -0.33 -13.47 17.77
N GLY A 42 -1.18 -12.93 18.65
CA GLY A 42 -0.78 -12.43 19.96
C GLY A 42 -0.13 -11.03 19.94
N ALA A 43 -0.31 -10.26 18.89
CA ALA A 43 0.13 -8.86 18.79
C ALA A 43 -0.91 -7.93 19.41
N THR A 44 -1.05 -7.96 20.75
CA THR A 44 -2.16 -7.33 21.49
C THR A 44 -1.88 -5.90 21.93
N ASP A 45 -0.64 -5.42 21.86
CA ASP A 45 -0.29 -4.04 22.21
C ASP A 45 -0.68 -3.09 21.06
N LYS A 46 -1.79 -2.36 21.27
CA LYS A 46 -2.38 -1.45 20.28
C LYS A 46 -1.62 -0.13 20.24
N LYS A 47 -1.26 0.30 19.05
CA LYS A 47 -0.65 1.59 18.74
C LYS A 47 -1.51 2.32 17.71
N ASP A 48 -1.16 3.56 17.44
CA ASP A 48 -1.82 4.33 16.38
C ASP A 48 -1.46 3.73 15.01
N GLY A 49 -2.45 3.14 14.35
CA GLY A 49 -2.34 2.53 13.02
C GLY A 49 -1.69 1.15 12.94
N TYR A 50 -1.32 0.52 14.06
CA TYR A 50 -0.81 -0.86 14.09
C TYR A 50 -0.95 -1.51 15.47
N CYS A 51 -0.79 -2.83 15.54
CA CYS A 51 -0.66 -3.60 16.77
C CYS A 51 0.71 -4.28 16.82
N THR A 52 1.26 -4.53 18.01
CA THR A 52 2.55 -5.22 18.15
C THR A 52 2.53 -6.22 19.30
N GLY A 53 3.38 -7.25 19.22
CA GLY A 53 3.56 -8.30 20.23
C GLY A 53 3.92 -9.62 19.59
N ASN A 54 4.43 -10.54 20.39
CA ASN A 54 4.75 -11.90 20.02
C ASN A 54 5.55 -12.05 18.70
N GLY A 55 6.51 -11.13 18.44
CA GLY A 55 7.32 -11.16 17.23
C GLY A 55 6.64 -10.60 15.98
N TYR A 56 5.47 -9.97 16.11
CA TYR A 56 4.72 -9.40 15.00
C TYR A 56 4.45 -7.91 15.17
N MET A 57 4.39 -7.21 14.05
CA MET A 57 3.82 -5.89 13.91
C MET A 57 2.73 -5.95 12.84
N VAL A 58 1.48 -5.80 13.23
CA VAL A 58 0.33 -5.90 12.33
C VAL A 58 -0.23 -4.52 12.05
N THR A 59 -0.16 -4.10 10.81
CA THR A 59 -0.70 -2.83 10.32
C THR A 59 -1.76 -3.09 9.25
N TRP A 60 -2.36 -2.04 8.70
CA TRP A 60 -3.43 -2.16 7.73
C TRP A 60 -3.45 -0.98 6.76
N ALA A 61 -3.99 -1.20 5.60
CA ALA A 61 -4.40 -0.13 4.70
C ALA A 61 -5.79 0.42 5.11
N LEU A 62 -6.21 1.48 4.45
CA LEU A 62 -7.55 2.06 4.55
C LEU A 62 -8.19 1.99 3.15
N GLY A 63 -8.22 0.79 2.56
CA GLY A 63 -8.43 0.61 1.14
C GLY A 63 -7.25 1.16 0.34
N HIS A 64 -7.48 1.74 -0.82
CA HIS A 64 -6.41 2.38 -1.60
C HIS A 64 -5.82 3.60 -0.89
N LEU A 65 -4.57 3.49 -0.45
CA LEU A 65 -3.77 4.61 0.09
C LEU A 65 -2.95 5.30 -0.99
N VAL A 66 -2.73 4.62 -2.09
CA VAL A 66 -1.95 5.07 -3.25
C VAL A 66 -2.83 4.99 -4.49
N SER A 67 -2.67 5.92 -5.40
CA SER A 67 -3.39 5.99 -6.67
C SER A 67 -2.48 6.43 -7.81
N LEU A 68 -2.92 6.24 -9.05
CA LEU A 68 -2.28 6.87 -10.20
C LEU A 68 -2.44 8.41 -10.11
N ALA A 69 -1.39 9.12 -10.48
CA ALA A 69 -1.41 10.58 -10.50
C ALA A 69 -2.44 11.11 -11.51
N MET A 70 -3.03 12.24 -11.20
CA MET A 70 -3.98 12.93 -12.08
C MET A 70 -3.25 13.62 -13.25
N PRO A 71 -3.96 13.94 -14.36
CA PRO A 71 -3.38 14.54 -15.56
C PRO A 71 -2.45 15.73 -15.31
N GLY A 72 -2.79 16.60 -14.36
CA GLY A 72 -1.97 17.76 -14.00
C GLY A 72 -0.56 17.42 -13.56
N ALA A 73 -0.31 16.22 -12.99
CA ALA A 73 1.03 15.77 -12.60
C ALA A 73 1.92 15.45 -13.80
N TYR A 74 1.33 15.29 -14.98
CA TYR A 74 2.02 15.02 -16.25
C TYR A 74 2.10 16.25 -17.17
N GLY A 75 1.63 17.41 -16.68
CA GLY A 75 1.64 18.65 -17.47
C GLY A 75 0.36 18.89 -18.29
N TYR A 76 -0.61 17.98 -18.26
CA TYR A 76 -1.92 18.18 -18.90
C TYR A 76 -2.78 19.11 -18.03
N THR A 77 -2.61 20.42 -18.20
CA THR A 77 -3.24 21.42 -17.34
C THR A 77 -4.53 22.00 -17.92
N LYS A 78 -4.74 21.83 -19.22
CA LYS A 78 -5.93 22.29 -19.94
C LYS A 78 -6.90 21.11 -20.12
N THR A 79 -8.19 21.40 -20.02
CA THR A 79 -9.27 20.47 -20.43
C THR A 79 -9.60 20.70 -21.89
N SER A 80 -8.61 20.77 -22.77
CA SER A 80 -8.80 21.05 -24.19
C SER A 80 -8.46 19.83 -25.03
N ALA A 81 -9.05 19.76 -26.21
CA ALA A 81 -8.74 18.71 -27.19
C ALA A 81 -7.25 18.67 -27.60
N GLU A 82 -6.50 19.75 -27.35
CA GLU A 82 -5.07 19.86 -27.64
C GLU A 82 -4.21 18.93 -26.77
N ASP A 83 -4.70 18.57 -25.54
CA ASP A 83 -4.02 17.64 -24.63
C ASP A 83 -4.31 16.17 -24.95
N LEU A 84 -5.18 15.89 -25.95
CA LEU A 84 -5.54 14.52 -26.29
C LEU A 84 -4.67 13.95 -27.43
N PRO A 85 -4.30 12.65 -27.35
CA PRO A 85 -4.55 11.73 -26.25
C PRO A 85 -3.55 11.91 -25.11
N MET A 86 -4.04 11.89 -23.86
CA MET A 86 -3.18 11.85 -22.68
C MET A 86 -2.64 10.44 -22.47
N LEU A 87 -1.33 10.26 -22.66
CA LEU A 87 -0.63 8.99 -22.58
C LEU A 87 0.59 9.11 -21.63
N PRO A 88 0.37 9.03 -20.31
CA PRO A 88 1.49 9.12 -19.37
C PRO A 88 2.47 7.96 -19.53
N ASP A 89 3.77 8.27 -19.64
CA ASP A 89 4.86 7.30 -19.64
C ASP A 89 6.09 7.88 -18.94
N PRO A 90 6.49 7.34 -17.77
CA PRO A 90 5.79 6.31 -16.99
C PRO A 90 4.60 6.86 -16.21
N PHE A 91 3.66 5.98 -15.87
CA PHE A 91 2.64 6.29 -14.86
C PHE A 91 3.29 6.52 -13.50
N ARG A 92 2.80 7.51 -12.77
CA ARG A 92 3.30 7.88 -11.44
C ARG A 92 2.30 7.48 -10.35
N LEU A 93 2.81 6.88 -9.28
CA LEU A 93 2.04 6.62 -8.08
C LEU A 93 2.12 7.84 -7.14
N VAL A 94 0.99 8.18 -6.56
CA VAL A 94 0.88 9.26 -5.56
C VAL A 94 0.07 8.79 -4.37
N SER A 95 0.30 9.38 -3.18
CA SER A 95 -0.61 9.18 -2.06
C SER A 95 -2.01 9.60 -2.45
N ARG A 96 -3.02 8.85 -2.00
CA ARG A 96 -4.43 9.14 -2.25
C ARG A 96 -4.73 10.63 -2.09
N GLN A 97 -5.45 11.16 -3.05
CA GLN A 97 -5.87 12.56 -3.06
C GLN A 97 -7.38 12.64 -2.91
N VAL A 98 -7.84 13.73 -2.29
CA VAL A 98 -9.26 14.08 -2.14
C VAL A 98 -9.51 15.41 -2.78
N ARG A 99 -10.71 15.59 -3.32
CA ARG A 99 -11.15 16.86 -3.93
C ARG A 99 -11.64 17.80 -2.83
N THR A 100 -11.14 19.03 -2.85
CA THR A 100 -11.58 20.12 -1.98
C THR A 100 -11.96 21.33 -2.86
N ASP A 101 -12.50 22.37 -2.24
CA ASP A 101 -12.81 23.64 -2.94
C ASP A 101 -11.56 24.28 -3.55
N LYS A 102 -10.37 23.97 -3.05
CA LYS A 102 -9.07 24.43 -3.54
C LYS A 102 -8.40 23.49 -4.55
N GLY A 103 -9.11 22.44 -4.99
CA GLY A 103 -8.61 21.43 -5.92
C GLY A 103 -8.27 20.09 -5.23
N MET A 104 -7.45 19.28 -5.90
CA MET A 104 -6.99 17.98 -5.39
C MET A 104 -5.89 18.19 -4.34
N VAL A 105 -6.09 17.64 -3.16
CA VAL A 105 -5.12 17.68 -2.06
C VAL A 105 -4.84 16.28 -1.55
N THR A 106 -3.67 16.06 -0.96
CA THR A 106 -3.34 14.78 -0.34
C THR A 106 -4.29 14.48 0.83
N ASP A 107 -4.83 13.28 0.85
CA ASP A 107 -5.61 12.78 1.98
C ASP A 107 -4.69 12.60 3.21
N ILE A 108 -4.94 13.38 4.25
CA ILE A 108 -4.12 13.41 5.47
C ILE A 108 -4.12 12.05 6.17
N ALA A 109 -5.27 11.36 6.20
CA ALA A 109 -5.38 10.04 6.82
C ALA A 109 -4.57 8.99 6.04
N ALA A 110 -4.65 9.02 4.71
CA ALA A 110 -3.85 8.15 3.86
C ALA A 110 -2.34 8.41 4.02
N ALA A 111 -1.93 9.67 4.01
CA ALA A 111 -0.52 10.04 4.19
C ALA A 111 0.01 9.64 5.58
N LYS A 112 -0.80 9.78 6.64
CA LYS A 112 -0.46 9.33 7.99
C LYS A 112 -0.27 7.82 8.03
N GLN A 113 -1.21 7.07 7.47
CA GLN A 113 -1.16 5.61 7.49
C GLN A 113 -0.01 5.07 6.65
N LEU A 114 0.32 5.68 5.51
CA LEU A 114 1.51 5.33 4.72
C LEU A 114 2.81 5.49 5.52
N LYS A 115 2.94 6.56 6.32
CA LYS A 115 4.11 6.74 7.21
C LYS A 115 4.18 5.66 8.28
N ILE A 116 3.04 5.23 8.82
CA ILE A 116 2.98 4.14 9.81
C ILE A 116 3.40 2.82 9.17
N ILE A 117 2.87 2.49 7.99
CA ILE A 117 3.24 1.28 7.24
C ILE A 117 4.74 1.28 6.93
N ASP A 118 5.28 2.40 6.47
CA ASP A 118 6.72 2.55 6.21
C ASP A 118 7.54 2.28 7.46
N SER A 119 7.18 2.88 8.59
CA SER A 119 7.84 2.65 9.88
C SER A 119 7.74 1.20 10.36
N VAL A 120 6.64 0.50 10.10
CA VAL A 120 6.46 -0.91 10.44
C VAL A 120 7.36 -1.78 9.55
N PHE A 121 7.35 -1.56 8.24
CA PHE A 121 8.17 -2.32 7.30
C PHE A 121 9.67 -2.13 7.52
N ASP A 122 10.09 -0.92 7.88
CA ASP A 122 11.50 -0.61 8.11
C ASP A 122 12.06 -1.31 9.37
N ARG A 123 11.20 -1.54 10.37
CA ARG A 123 11.57 -2.20 11.64
C ARG A 123 11.51 -3.72 11.60
N CYS A 124 10.97 -4.33 10.55
CA CYS A 124 10.75 -5.76 10.43
C CYS A 124 11.64 -6.41 9.37
N ASP A 125 12.02 -7.67 9.60
CA ASP A 125 12.86 -8.44 8.68
C ASP A 125 12.09 -8.95 7.47
N SER A 126 10.82 -9.31 7.65
CA SER A 126 9.98 -9.88 6.62
C SER A 126 8.59 -9.26 6.62
N ILE A 127 7.94 -9.31 5.47
CA ILE A 127 6.60 -8.77 5.25
C ILE A 127 5.67 -9.93 4.87
N ILE A 128 4.54 -10.02 5.56
CA ILE A 128 3.43 -10.92 5.24
C ILE A 128 2.26 -10.06 4.77
N VAL A 129 1.75 -10.37 3.60
CA VAL A 129 0.65 -9.64 2.96
C VAL A 129 -0.65 -10.38 3.20
N ALA A 130 -1.56 -9.74 3.90
CA ALA A 130 -2.87 -10.24 4.29
C ALA A 130 -4.01 -9.35 3.76
N THR A 131 -3.80 -8.73 2.60
CA THR A 131 -4.89 -8.07 1.85
C THR A 131 -5.78 -9.12 1.19
N ASP A 132 -6.97 -8.73 0.76
CA ASP A 132 -7.96 -9.65 0.19
C ASP A 132 -7.37 -10.53 -0.93
N CYS A 133 -7.84 -11.77 -1.01
CA CYS A 133 -7.39 -12.78 -1.99
C CYS A 133 -7.98 -12.53 -3.37
N ALA A 134 -7.73 -11.35 -3.94
CA ALA A 134 -8.24 -10.92 -5.23
C ALA A 134 -7.27 -9.93 -5.88
N ARG A 135 -7.51 -9.62 -7.16
CA ARG A 135 -6.73 -8.63 -7.94
C ARG A 135 -6.59 -7.29 -7.22
N GLU A 136 -7.68 -6.84 -6.58
CA GLU A 136 -7.73 -5.56 -5.90
C GLU A 136 -6.84 -5.52 -4.66
N GLY A 137 -6.90 -6.56 -3.81
CA GLY A 137 -6.04 -6.65 -2.63
C GLY A 137 -4.56 -6.73 -3.00
N GLU A 138 -4.21 -7.41 -4.11
CA GLU A 138 -2.85 -7.45 -4.62
C GLU A 138 -2.40 -6.06 -5.11
N LEU A 139 -3.25 -5.35 -5.84
CA LEU A 139 -2.99 -4.00 -6.33
C LEU A 139 -2.75 -3.00 -5.18
N ILE A 140 -3.61 -3.02 -4.16
CA ILE A 140 -3.49 -2.16 -2.97
C ILE A 140 -2.12 -2.33 -2.33
N PHE A 141 -1.72 -3.58 -2.05
CA PHE A 141 -0.42 -3.84 -1.43
C PHE A 141 0.75 -3.44 -2.33
N ARG A 142 0.77 -3.89 -3.59
CA ARG A 142 1.90 -3.66 -4.50
C ARG A 142 2.11 -2.18 -4.80
N TRP A 143 1.04 -1.39 -4.88
CA TRP A 143 1.18 0.05 -5.05
C TRP A 143 1.73 0.73 -3.81
N ILE A 144 1.30 0.33 -2.60
CA ILE A 144 1.90 0.82 -1.35
C ILE A 144 3.39 0.47 -1.31
N TYR A 145 3.72 -0.79 -1.59
CA TYR A 145 5.07 -1.32 -1.56
C TYR A 145 6.00 -0.59 -2.53
N SER A 146 5.56 -0.40 -3.78
CA SER A 146 6.30 0.34 -4.81
C SER A 146 6.42 1.83 -4.47
N TYR A 147 5.35 2.46 -3.98
CA TYR A 147 5.33 3.86 -3.60
C TYR A 147 6.31 4.15 -2.46
N LEU A 148 6.41 3.25 -1.49
CA LEU A 148 7.37 3.33 -0.38
C LEU A 148 8.79 2.90 -0.77
N GLY A 149 9.00 2.38 -1.98
CA GLY A 149 10.31 2.02 -2.52
C GLY A 149 10.93 0.74 -1.92
N TYR A 150 10.10 -0.17 -1.44
CA TYR A 150 10.58 -1.46 -0.92
C TYR A 150 10.89 -2.44 -2.05
N THR A 151 11.89 -3.30 -1.79
CA THR A 151 12.33 -4.38 -2.70
C THR A 151 12.57 -5.69 -1.94
N LYS A 152 12.29 -5.73 -0.63
CA LYS A 152 12.45 -6.94 0.21
C LYS A 152 11.50 -8.04 -0.28
N PRO A 153 11.89 -9.31 -0.25
CA PRO A 153 10.95 -10.40 -0.46
C PRO A 153 9.78 -10.33 0.54
N PHE A 154 8.60 -10.72 0.11
CA PHE A 154 7.43 -10.81 0.96
C PHE A 154 6.68 -12.11 0.70
N GLN A 155 5.90 -12.52 1.69
CA GLN A 155 5.07 -13.71 1.62
C GLN A 155 3.59 -13.34 1.64
N ARG A 156 2.76 -14.19 1.08
CA ARG A 156 1.32 -13.99 0.95
C ARG A 156 0.57 -14.91 1.91
N LEU A 157 -0.23 -14.32 2.80
CA LEU A 157 -1.28 -15.01 3.53
C LEU A 157 -2.52 -15.09 2.63
N TRP A 158 -2.76 -16.27 2.04
CA TRP A 158 -3.85 -16.47 1.09
C TRP A 158 -4.95 -17.31 1.74
N ILE A 159 -5.95 -16.66 2.30
CA ILE A 159 -7.07 -17.28 3.01
C ILE A 159 -8.40 -16.71 2.54
N SER A 160 -9.42 -17.54 2.48
CA SER A 160 -10.80 -17.16 2.11
C SER A 160 -11.72 -16.92 3.31
N SER A 161 -11.23 -17.15 4.52
CA SER A 161 -11.95 -17.01 5.77
C SER A 161 -11.08 -16.35 6.82
N LEU A 162 -11.69 -15.58 7.73
CA LEU A 162 -11.03 -14.91 8.85
C LEU A 162 -11.27 -15.61 10.20
N THR A 163 -11.61 -16.91 10.19
CA THR A 163 -11.66 -17.70 11.44
C THR A 163 -10.24 -17.86 12.01
N ASP A 164 -10.14 -18.04 13.31
CA ASP A 164 -8.87 -18.23 14.00
C ASP A 164 -8.05 -19.39 13.42
N GLU A 165 -8.74 -20.50 13.08
CA GLU A 165 -8.13 -21.66 12.46
C GLU A 165 -7.58 -21.34 11.07
N ALA A 166 -8.36 -20.67 10.22
CA ALA A 166 -7.93 -20.32 8.86
C ALA A 166 -6.73 -19.36 8.87
N ILE A 167 -6.69 -18.40 9.81
CA ILE A 167 -5.56 -17.49 9.97
C ILE A 167 -4.32 -18.26 10.42
N ARG A 168 -4.42 -19.16 11.41
CA ARG A 168 -3.27 -19.97 11.89
C ARG A 168 -2.76 -20.92 10.81
N GLU A 169 -3.66 -21.61 10.12
CA GLU A 169 -3.30 -22.50 9.00
C GLU A 169 -2.66 -21.72 7.86
N GLY A 170 -3.21 -20.58 7.48
CA GLY A 170 -2.65 -19.74 6.43
C GLY A 170 -1.26 -19.19 6.79
N LEU A 171 -1.02 -18.81 8.05
CA LEU A 171 0.29 -18.37 8.53
C LEU A 171 1.33 -19.52 8.57
N ALA A 172 0.89 -20.77 8.75
CA ALA A 172 1.75 -21.95 8.63
C ALA A 172 2.04 -22.31 7.17
N ASN A 173 1.22 -21.87 6.21
CA ASN A 173 1.31 -22.19 4.79
C ASN A 173 1.43 -20.93 3.92
N LEU A 174 2.30 -20.00 4.30
CA LEU A 174 2.56 -18.78 3.52
C LEU A 174 3.10 -19.13 2.14
N ARG A 175 2.65 -18.38 1.14
CA ARG A 175 3.07 -18.50 -0.26
C ARG A 175 4.09 -17.43 -0.61
N ASP A 176 4.91 -17.68 -1.62
CA ASP A 176 5.83 -16.66 -2.13
C ASP A 176 5.03 -15.54 -2.81
N GLY A 177 5.47 -14.29 -2.62
CA GLY A 177 4.83 -13.14 -3.24
C GLY A 177 4.91 -13.16 -4.76
N SER A 178 5.96 -13.76 -5.33
CA SER A 178 6.16 -13.90 -6.79
C SER A 178 5.10 -14.76 -7.47
N ASP A 179 4.46 -15.69 -6.77
CA ASP A 179 3.36 -16.51 -7.30
C ASP A 179 2.17 -15.66 -7.78
N TYR A 180 2.10 -14.40 -7.32
CA TYR A 180 1.01 -13.46 -7.60
C TYR A 180 1.40 -12.33 -8.55
N ASP A 181 2.58 -12.37 -9.19
CA ASP A 181 3.04 -11.32 -10.09
C ASP A 181 2.13 -11.15 -11.31
N SER A 182 1.62 -12.25 -11.87
CA SER A 182 0.66 -12.19 -12.98
C SER A 182 -0.68 -11.58 -12.57
N LEU A 183 -1.13 -11.87 -11.33
CA LEU A 183 -2.36 -11.29 -10.77
C LEU A 183 -2.21 -9.77 -10.59
N TYR A 184 -1.07 -9.33 -10.06
CA TYR A 184 -0.72 -7.92 -9.94
C TYR A 184 -0.65 -7.24 -11.31
N ALA A 185 0.07 -7.83 -12.27
CA ALA A 185 0.21 -7.26 -13.60
C ALA A 185 -1.15 -7.05 -14.28
N ALA A 186 -2.07 -8.00 -14.13
CA ALA A 186 -3.43 -7.87 -14.65
C ALA A 186 -4.21 -6.74 -13.97
N ALA A 187 -4.07 -6.57 -12.64
CA ALA A 187 -4.73 -5.52 -11.89
C ALA A 187 -4.18 -4.13 -12.24
N ASP A 188 -2.85 -3.99 -12.30
CA ASP A 188 -2.15 -2.75 -12.64
C ASP A 188 -2.46 -2.31 -14.08
N CYS A 189 -2.44 -3.25 -15.04
CA CYS A 189 -2.82 -2.99 -16.42
C CYS A 189 -4.27 -2.49 -16.53
N ARG A 190 -5.21 -3.12 -15.82
CA ARG A 190 -6.60 -2.69 -15.78
C ARG A 190 -6.74 -1.27 -15.21
N ALA A 191 -6.09 -0.99 -14.08
CA ALA A 191 -6.15 0.33 -13.45
C ALA A 191 -5.62 1.44 -14.37
N LYS A 192 -4.52 1.15 -15.11
CA LYS A 192 -3.97 2.06 -16.12
C LYS A 192 -4.90 2.25 -17.32
N ALA A 193 -5.52 1.17 -17.80
CA ALA A 193 -6.50 1.23 -18.88
C ALA A 193 -7.74 2.04 -18.48
N ASP A 194 -8.26 1.81 -17.27
CA ASP A 194 -9.40 2.57 -16.73
C ASP A 194 -9.04 4.06 -16.59
N TRP A 195 -7.80 4.38 -16.18
CA TRP A 195 -7.32 5.76 -16.14
C TRP A 195 -7.27 6.38 -17.56
N LEU A 196 -6.66 5.68 -18.53
CA LEU A 196 -6.53 6.15 -19.90
C LEU A 196 -7.91 6.42 -20.53
N VAL A 197 -8.82 5.46 -20.43
CA VAL A 197 -10.16 5.61 -20.98
C VAL A 197 -10.92 6.73 -20.25
N GLY A 198 -10.93 6.72 -18.92
CA GLY A 198 -11.67 7.70 -18.13
C GLY A 198 -11.18 9.13 -18.32
N MET A 199 -9.83 9.33 -18.35
CA MET A 199 -9.26 10.68 -18.52
C MET A 199 -9.43 11.22 -19.94
N ASN A 200 -9.28 10.39 -20.97
CA ASN A 200 -9.42 10.83 -22.35
C ASN A 200 -10.89 11.00 -22.75
N ALA A 201 -11.76 10.01 -22.47
CA ALA A 201 -13.16 10.07 -22.85
C ALA A 201 -13.95 11.20 -22.16
N SER A 202 -13.54 11.60 -20.95
CA SER A 202 -14.18 12.72 -20.25
C SER A 202 -13.81 14.10 -20.79
N ARG A 203 -12.88 14.18 -21.75
CA ARG A 203 -12.36 15.42 -22.35
C ARG A 203 -12.49 15.47 -23.87
N ALA A 204 -12.91 14.36 -24.49
CA ALA A 204 -13.29 14.29 -25.89
C ALA A 204 -14.75 14.76 -26.07
#